data_f9396bde3c098d5c6f5fa83b9b088338
#
_entry.id   f9396bde3c098d5c6f5fa83b9b088338
#
_cell.length_a   1.000
_cell.length_b   1.000
_cell.length_c   1.000
_cell.angle_alpha   90.00
_cell.angle_beta   90.00
_cell.angle_gamma   90.00
#
_symmetry.space_group_name_H-M   'P 1'
#
loop_
_entity.id
_entity.type
_entity.pdbx_description
1 polymer ?
#
loop_
_entity_poly.entity_id
_entity_poly.type
_entity_poly.pdbx_seq_one_letter_code
_entity_poly.pdbx_strand_id
1 'polypeptide(L)'
;GLGDVYKRQALRHVNVGLGGTTHGVPREDGFNITVASEIMAILCLSRNIKDLKEKISRITIGYTRHHKPITVSDLKVEGALTLILKDAIKPNLVQTIEGTPALVHGGPFANIAHGCNSILATETARNLSDIVVTEAGFGSDLGAEKFMNIKAREAGFDPSAVVVVATIRALKMHGGV
;
A
#
# COMPACT_ATOMS: atom_id res chain seq x y z
N GLY A 1 -2.89 -13.77 9.07
CA GLY A 1 -2.87 -15.21 8.83
C GLY A 1 -1.49 -15.82 9.07
N LEU A 2 -1.37 -17.14 8.98
CA LEU A 2 -0.09 -17.84 9.19
C LEU A 2 1.01 -17.33 8.24
N GLY A 3 0.71 -17.00 6.98
CA GLY A 3 1.66 -16.39 6.06
C GLY A 3 2.16 -15.02 6.50
N ASP A 4 1.30 -14.23 7.13
CA ASP A 4 1.67 -12.94 7.71
C ASP A 4 2.50 -13.13 8.99
N VAL A 5 2.21 -14.15 9.78
CA VAL A 5 3.03 -14.55 10.95
C VAL A 5 4.43 -14.98 10.50
N TYR A 6 4.58 -15.77 9.46
CA TYR A 6 5.88 -16.17 8.91
C TYR A 6 6.66 -14.97 8.37
N LYS A 7 6.04 -14.11 7.58
CA LYS A 7 6.67 -12.89 7.05
C LYS A 7 7.08 -11.95 8.19
N ARG A 8 6.19 -11.73 9.16
CA ARG A 8 6.50 -10.89 10.32
C ARG A 8 7.51 -11.53 11.25
N GLN A 9 7.52 -12.84 11.40
CA GLN A 9 8.49 -13.54 12.20
C GLN A 9 9.89 -13.42 11.61
N ALA A 10 10.02 -13.49 10.27
CA ALA A 10 11.27 -13.22 9.57
C ALA A 10 11.74 -11.76 9.70
N LEU A 11 10.82 -10.81 9.87
CA LEU A 11 11.11 -9.38 10.03
C LEU A 11 11.28 -8.94 11.49
N ARG A 12 11.06 -9.81 12.47
CA ARG A 12 11.22 -9.49 13.89
C ARG A 12 12.67 -9.49 14.34
N HIS A 13 13.50 -10.25 13.66
CA HIS A 13 14.94 -10.37 13.93
C HIS A 13 15.67 -10.34 12.59
N VAL A 14 16.11 -9.14 12.18
CA VAL A 14 16.88 -8.92 10.95
C VAL A 14 18.18 -8.19 11.26
N ASN A 15 19.24 -8.54 10.57
CA ASN A 15 20.48 -7.77 10.64
C ASN A 15 20.44 -6.69 9.57
N VAL A 16 20.57 -5.44 10.00
CA VAL A 16 20.58 -4.25 9.14
C VAL A 16 21.93 -3.56 9.18
N GLY A 17 22.18 -2.68 8.21
CA GLY A 17 23.42 -1.89 8.17
C GLY A 17 24.63 -2.63 7.61
N LEU A 18 24.46 -3.74 6.89
CA LEU A 18 25.57 -4.57 6.38
C LEU A 18 26.25 -4.03 5.11
N GLY A 19 25.74 -2.97 4.51
CA GLY A 19 26.26 -2.38 3.26
C GLY A 19 27.34 -1.30 3.42
N GLY A 20 28.04 -1.24 4.56
CA GLY A 20 29.02 -0.20 4.87
C GLY A 20 28.42 1.06 5.48
N THR A 21 29.21 2.11 5.66
CA THR A 21 28.86 3.33 6.40
C THR A 21 27.64 4.08 5.86
N THR A 22 27.37 4.00 4.58
CA THR A 22 26.19 4.59 3.93
C THR A 22 24.87 3.87 4.25
N HIS A 23 24.96 2.64 4.74
CA HIS A 23 23.81 1.80 5.14
C HIS A 23 23.55 1.82 6.65
N GLY A 24 24.31 2.61 7.40
CA GLY A 24 24.18 2.73 8.84
C GLY A 24 25.09 1.78 9.63
N VAL A 25 24.73 1.54 10.86
CA VAL A 25 25.49 0.67 11.78
C VAL A 25 24.94 -0.75 11.75
N PRO A 26 25.76 -1.78 11.55
CA PRO A 26 25.33 -3.17 11.65
C PRO A 26 24.71 -3.46 13.03
N ARG A 27 23.48 -3.93 13.03
CA ARG A 27 22.75 -4.26 14.25
C ARG A 27 21.61 -5.23 13.96
N GLU A 28 21.19 -5.93 15.01
CA GLU A 28 19.89 -6.61 15.00
C GLU A 28 18.78 -5.57 15.19
N ASP A 29 17.74 -5.69 14.38
CA ASP A 29 16.58 -4.81 14.40
C ASP A 29 15.33 -5.61 14.02
N GLY A 30 14.17 -4.97 14.01
CA GLY A 30 12.93 -5.62 13.66
C GLY A 30 11.88 -4.64 13.17
N PHE A 31 10.92 -5.16 12.42
CA PHE A 31 9.80 -4.41 11.89
C PHE A 31 8.49 -4.89 12.48
N ASN A 32 7.78 -3.99 13.15
CA ASN A 32 6.47 -4.25 13.73
C ASN A 32 5.52 -3.11 13.39
N ILE A 33 5.20 -2.97 12.10
CA ILE A 33 4.34 -1.89 11.61
C ILE A 33 3.13 -2.47 10.86
N THR A 34 1.92 -2.03 11.24
CA THR A 34 0.67 -2.54 10.66
C THR A 34 0.48 -2.19 9.18
N VAL A 35 1.02 -1.07 8.72
CA VAL A 35 0.95 -0.64 7.31
C VAL A 35 1.74 -1.57 6.36
N ALA A 36 2.62 -2.41 6.88
CA ALA A 36 3.33 -3.44 6.14
C ALA A 36 2.54 -4.76 6.04
N SER A 37 1.23 -4.73 6.17
CA SER A 37 0.37 -5.90 6.07
C SER A 37 -0.28 -6.03 4.71
N GLU A 38 -0.52 -7.26 4.26
CA GLU A 38 -1.30 -7.56 3.06
C GLU A 38 -2.72 -6.97 3.14
N ILE A 39 -3.31 -6.93 4.33
CA ILE A 39 -4.64 -6.33 4.57
C ILE A 39 -4.64 -4.84 4.21
N MET A 40 -3.58 -4.10 4.49
CA MET A 40 -3.48 -2.68 4.11
C MET A 40 -3.46 -2.50 2.58
N ALA A 41 -2.72 -3.33 1.87
CA ALA A 41 -2.70 -3.31 0.40
C ALA A 41 -4.08 -3.65 -0.17
N ILE A 42 -4.73 -4.68 0.35
CA ILE A 42 -6.08 -5.09 -0.05
C ILE A 42 -7.10 -3.98 0.22
N LEU A 43 -7.07 -3.35 1.39
CA LEU A 43 -7.94 -2.22 1.74
C LEU A 43 -7.81 -1.10 0.70
N CYS A 44 -6.59 -0.73 0.35
CA CYS A 44 -6.32 0.35 -0.58
C CYS A 44 -6.69 0.03 -2.03
N LEU A 45 -6.72 -1.23 -2.40
CA LEU A 45 -7.13 -1.70 -3.74
C LEU A 45 -8.61 -2.12 -3.80
N SER A 46 -9.35 -1.99 -2.70
CA SER A 46 -10.76 -2.34 -2.66
C SER A 46 -11.65 -1.16 -3.01
N ARG A 47 -12.74 -1.44 -3.74
CA ARG A 47 -13.71 -0.43 -4.20
C ARG A 47 -14.90 -0.25 -3.25
N ASN A 48 -15.21 -1.29 -2.47
CA ASN A 48 -16.31 -1.30 -1.52
C ASN A 48 -16.13 -2.44 -0.51
N ILE A 49 -17.01 -2.50 0.47
CA ILE A 49 -16.95 -3.50 1.55
C ILE A 49 -17.11 -4.95 1.06
N LYS A 50 -17.86 -5.16 -0.02
CA LYS A 50 -18.06 -6.50 -0.61
C LYS A 50 -16.79 -6.96 -1.30
N ASP A 51 -16.17 -6.10 -2.09
CA ASP A 51 -14.89 -6.35 -2.76
C ASP A 51 -13.77 -6.57 -1.74
N LEU A 52 -13.75 -5.77 -0.65
CA LEU A 52 -12.83 -5.96 0.46
C LEU A 52 -12.97 -7.37 1.07
N LYS A 53 -14.20 -7.81 1.37
CA LYS A 53 -14.46 -9.14 1.92
C LYS A 53 -13.99 -10.25 0.98
N GLU A 54 -14.28 -10.12 -0.30
CA GLU A 54 -13.87 -11.09 -1.31
C GLU A 54 -12.34 -11.17 -1.43
N LYS A 55 -11.65 -10.04 -1.48
CA LYS A 55 -10.18 -10.01 -1.53
C LYS A 55 -9.55 -10.59 -0.26
N ILE A 56 -10.07 -10.26 0.92
CA ILE A 56 -9.62 -10.83 2.21
C ILE A 56 -9.81 -12.35 2.24
N SER A 57 -10.92 -12.87 1.72
CA SER A 57 -11.19 -14.30 1.73
C SER A 57 -10.13 -15.13 0.99
N ARG A 58 -9.46 -14.53 0.01
CA ARG A 58 -8.43 -15.16 -0.83
C ARG A 58 -7.02 -15.11 -0.25
N ILE A 59 -6.79 -14.40 0.86
CA ILE A 59 -5.46 -14.34 1.50
C ILE A 59 -5.01 -15.76 1.83
N THR A 60 -3.83 -16.14 1.35
CA THR A 60 -3.22 -17.43 1.66
C THR A 60 -2.53 -17.35 3.03
N ILE A 61 -2.96 -18.18 3.96
CA ILE A 61 -2.46 -18.23 5.34
C ILE A 61 -1.45 -19.34 5.58
N GLY A 62 -1.35 -20.29 4.66
CA GLY A 62 -0.43 -21.41 4.73
C GLY A 62 -0.70 -22.42 3.63
N TYR A 63 -0.04 -23.57 3.74
CA TYR A 63 -0.17 -24.67 2.80
C TYR A 63 -0.36 -25.99 3.54
N THR A 64 -1.11 -26.90 2.96
CA THR A 64 -1.20 -28.29 3.41
C THR A 64 0.13 -29.02 3.17
N ARG A 65 0.29 -30.22 3.73
CA ARG A 65 1.44 -31.10 3.42
C ARG A 65 1.56 -31.47 1.94
N HIS A 66 0.49 -31.32 1.17
CA HIS A 66 0.45 -31.55 -0.27
C HIS A 66 0.55 -30.24 -1.08
N HIS A 67 1.08 -29.17 -0.50
CA HIS A 67 1.26 -27.85 -1.10
C HIS A 67 -0.01 -27.18 -1.64
N LYS A 68 -1.19 -27.58 -1.14
CA LYS A 68 -2.44 -26.86 -1.45
C LYS A 68 -2.55 -25.63 -0.55
N PRO A 69 -2.86 -24.45 -1.10
CA PRO A 69 -3.03 -23.24 -0.31
C PRO A 69 -4.22 -23.38 0.65
N ILE A 70 -4.05 -22.87 1.85
CA ILE A 70 -5.13 -22.68 2.84
C ILE A 70 -5.37 -21.17 2.90
N THR A 71 -6.61 -20.77 2.74
CA THR A 71 -7.01 -19.37 2.67
C THR A 71 -7.77 -18.92 3.91
N VAL A 72 -7.99 -17.61 4.03
CA VAL A 72 -8.84 -17.04 5.09
C VAL A 72 -10.26 -17.61 5.02
N SER A 73 -10.76 -17.90 3.81
CA SER A 73 -12.08 -18.48 3.61
C SER A 73 -12.19 -19.91 4.18
N ASP A 74 -11.10 -20.67 4.18
CA ASP A 74 -11.08 -22.01 4.81
C ASP A 74 -11.25 -21.93 6.33
N LEU A 75 -10.83 -20.82 6.94
CA LEU A 75 -11.03 -20.53 8.37
C LEU A 75 -12.39 -19.88 8.66
N LYS A 76 -13.14 -19.46 7.64
CA LYS A 76 -14.44 -18.77 7.76
C LYS A 76 -14.38 -17.49 8.63
N VAL A 77 -13.29 -16.73 8.56
CA VAL A 77 -13.07 -15.51 9.38
C VAL A 77 -13.11 -14.23 8.56
N GLU A 78 -13.32 -14.30 7.24
CA GLU A 78 -13.37 -13.13 6.34
C GLU A 78 -14.44 -12.12 6.74
N GLY A 79 -15.57 -12.59 7.29
CA GLY A 79 -16.65 -11.74 7.80
C GLY A 79 -16.22 -10.91 9.01
N ALA A 80 -15.55 -11.54 9.97
CA ALA A 80 -15.03 -10.87 11.17
C ALA A 80 -13.95 -9.84 10.81
N LEU A 81 -13.01 -10.19 9.93
CA LEU A 81 -11.98 -9.27 9.44
C LEU A 81 -12.58 -8.06 8.71
N THR A 82 -13.58 -8.29 7.87
CA THR A 82 -14.28 -7.21 7.15
C THR A 82 -15.04 -6.30 8.12
N LEU A 83 -15.65 -6.85 9.16
CA LEU A 83 -16.36 -6.07 10.18
C LEU A 83 -15.42 -5.14 10.94
N ILE A 84 -14.23 -5.59 11.30
CA ILE A 84 -13.21 -4.77 11.95
C ILE A 84 -12.79 -3.60 11.04
N LEU A 85 -12.76 -3.81 9.74
CA LEU A 85 -12.32 -2.83 8.74
C LEU A 85 -13.44 -1.93 8.20
N LYS A 86 -14.69 -2.09 8.66
CA LYS A 86 -15.88 -1.38 8.13
C LYS A 86 -15.78 0.14 8.15
N ASP A 87 -15.08 0.69 9.13
CA ASP A 87 -14.88 2.13 9.25
C ASP A 87 -13.54 2.55 8.60
N ALA A 88 -12.54 1.69 8.63
CA ALA A 88 -11.26 1.91 7.98
C ALA A 88 -11.34 2.01 6.45
N ILE A 89 -12.36 1.42 5.82
CA ILE A 89 -12.57 1.51 4.36
C ILE A 89 -13.06 2.89 3.89
N LYS A 90 -13.52 3.73 4.80
CA LYS A 90 -14.01 5.07 4.47
C LYS A 90 -12.86 6.06 4.37
N PRO A 91 -12.67 6.76 3.24
CA PRO A 91 -11.67 7.82 3.14
C PRO A 91 -11.93 8.95 4.15
N ASN A 92 -10.86 9.50 4.71
CA ASN A 92 -10.94 10.69 5.56
C ASN A 92 -10.94 11.94 4.68
N LEU A 93 -11.99 12.75 4.77
CA LEU A 93 -12.03 14.06 4.14
C LEU A 93 -11.45 15.09 5.10
N VAL A 94 -10.42 15.78 4.65
CA VAL A 94 -9.75 16.86 5.37
C VAL A 94 -9.71 18.11 4.50
N GLN A 95 -9.48 19.27 5.11
CA GLN A 95 -9.30 20.52 4.43
C GLN A 95 -7.86 21.00 4.56
N THR A 96 -7.24 21.39 3.44
CA THR A 96 -5.93 22.02 3.46
C THR A 96 -5.99 23.43 4.07
N ILE A 97 -4.82 23.99 4.40
CA ILE A 97 -4.72 25.38 4.91
C ILE A 97 -5.32 26.38 3.92
N GLU A 98 -5.25 26.10 2.61
CA GLU A 98 -5.78 26.95 1.55
C GLU A 98 -7.27 26.69 1.25
N GLY A 99 -7.92 25.83 2.01
CA GLY A 99 -9.33 25.53 1.86
C GLY A 99 -9.67 24.44 0.82
N THR A 100 -8.69 23.83 0.19
CA THR A 100 -8.91 22.77 -0.78
C THR A 100 -9.25 21.46 -0.07
N PRO A 101 -10.31 20.71 -0.49
CA PRO A 101 -10.61 19.41 0.08
C PRO A 101 -9.53 18.39 -0.32
N ALA A 102 -9.17 17.53 0.63
CA ALA A 102 -8.24 16.42 0.38
C ALA A 102 -8.76 15.13 1.02
N LEU A 103 -8.64 14.02 0.30
CA LEU A 103 -9.00 12.69 0.78
C LEU A 103 -7.74 11.95 1.19
N VAL A 104 -7.64 11.61 2.48
CA VAL A 104 -6.54 10.83 3.04
C VAL A 104 -7.04 9.44 3.35
N HIS A 105 -6.44 8.44 2.73
CA HIS A 105 -6.90 7.07 2.91
C HIS A 105 -5.81 6.03 2.60
N GLY A 106 -5.59 5.12 3.54
CA GLY A 106 -4.59 4.09 3.44
C GLY A 106 -3.17 4.65 3.60
N GLY A 107 -2.19 3.79 3.48
CA GLY A 107 -0.78 4.16 3.63
C GLY A 107 0.15 2.99 3.36
N PRO A 108 -0.06 2.22 2.26
CA PRO A 108 0.81 1.11 1.92
C PRO A 108 2.16 1.66 1.49
N PHE A 109 3.25 1.13 2.03
CA PHE A 109 4.59 1.55 1.63
C PHE A 109 4.93 1.07 0.21
N ALA A 110 5.58 1.92 -0.58
CA ALA A 110 5.96 1.62 -1.96
C ALA A 110 6.97 0.47 -2.10
N ASN A 111 7.78 0.22 -1.08
CA ASN A 111 8.69 -0.92 -1.03
C ASN A 111 8.00 -2.25 -0.67
N ILE A 112 6.76 -2.22 -0.23
CA ILE A 112 5.99 -3.42 0.19
C ILE A 112 4.76 -3.61 -0.69
N ALA A 113 4.11 -2.52 -1.10
CA ALA A 113 2.88 -2.50 -1.88
C ALA A 113 2.91 -1.39 -2.93
N HIS A 114 1.77 -0.87 -3.36
CA HIS A 114 1.69 0.15 -4.42
C HIS A 114 2.05 1.58 -3.97
N GLY A 115 2.18 1.85 -2.67
CA GLY A 115 2.80 3.07 -2.13
C GLY A 115 2.04 4.38 -2.33
N CYS A 116 0.75 4.32 -2.59
CA CYS A 116 -0.11 5.49 -2.76
C CYS A 116 -1.49 5.27 -2.14
N ASN A 117 -2.34 6.30 -2.10
CA ASN A 117 -3.65 6.22 -1.49
C ASN A 117 -4.58 5.19 -2.17
N SER A 118 -5.76 4.98 -1.60
CA SER A 118 -6.71 3.97 -2.05
C SER A 118 -7.39 4.31 -3.39
N ILE A 119 -7.86 3.26 -4.07
CA ILE A 119 -8.74 3.38 -5.23
C ILE A 119 -10.00 4.14 -4.84
N LEU A 120 -10.62 3.79 -3.70
CA LEU A 120 -11.87 4.40 -3.24
C LEU A 120 -11.72 5.90 -3.00
N ALA A 121 -10.61 6.37 -2.43
CA ALA A 121 -10.36 7.81 -2.27
C ALA A 121 -10.27 8.53 -3.63
N THR A 122 -9.55 7.95 -4.59
CA THR A 122 -9.40 8.54 -5.92
C THR A 122 -10.72 8.55 -6.69
N GLU A 123 -11.49 7.46 -6.66
CA GLU A 123 -12.81 7.39 -7.30
C GLU A 123 -13.80 8.36 -6.65
N THR A 124 -13.77 8.49 -5.33
CA THR A 124 -14.59 9.46 -4.61
C THR A 124 -14.24 10.89 -5.04
N ALA A 125 -12.96 11.23 -5.10
CA ALA A 125 -12.51 12.55 -5.55
C ALA A 125 -12.95 12.86 -7.00
N ARG A 126 -12.82 11.88 -7.90
CA ARG A 126 -13.26 12.01 -9.31
C ARG A 126 -14.76 12.23 -9.47
N ASN A 127 -15.56 11.72 -8.57
CA ASN A 127 -17.00 11.93 -8.56
C ASN A 127 -17.40 13.29 -7.97
N LEU A 128 -16.52 13.95 -7.25
CA LEU A 128 -16.79 15.21 -6.54
C LEU A 128 -16.14 16.44 -7.17
N SER A 129 -15.22 16.26 -8.12
CA SER A 129 -14.47 17.38 -8.70
C SER A 129 -14.05 17.10 -10.16
N ASP A 130 -13.90 18.19 -10.93
CA ASP A 130 -13.48 18.15 -12.34
C ASP A 130 -12.00 17.81 -12.50
N ILE A 131 -11.18 18.20 -11.50
CA ILE A 131 -9.74 17.96 -11.49
C ILE A 131 -9.37 17.26 -10.18
N VAL A 132 -8.68 16.14 -10.29
CA VAL A 132 -8.12 15.39 -9.16
C VAL A 132 -6.62 15.29 -9.29
N VAL A 133 -5.92 15.74 -8.27
CA VAL A 133 -4.47 15.54 -8.14
C VAL A 133 -4.23 14.45 -7.11
N THR A 134 -3.47 13.44 -7.47
CA THR A 134 -3.13 12.32 -6.57
C THR A 134 -1.64 12.05 -6.59
N GLU A 135 -1.15 11.47 -5.51
CA GLU A 135 0.23 10.99 -5.46
C GLU A 135 0.40 9.69 -6.25
N ALA A 136 1.61 9.44 -6.73
CA ALA A 136 2.00 8.16 -7.33
C ALA A 136 2.95 7.35 -6.44
N GLY A 137 3.25 7.83 -5.23
CA GLY A 137 4.32 7.31 -4.38
C GLY A 137 5.69 7.88 -4.77
N PHE A 138 6.70 7.67 -3.94
CA PHE A 138 8.04 8.21 -4.19
C PHE A 138 8.81 7.36 -5.21
N GLY A 139 9.67 8.03 -5.99
CA GLY A 139 10.50 7.42 -7.03
C GLY A 139 9.69 7.09 -8.29
N SER A 140 10.13 7.57 -9.45
CA SER A 140 9.47 7.30 -10.72
C SER A 140 9.65 5.85 -11.16
N ASP A 141 10.76 5.25 -10.80
CA ASP A 141 11.12 3.84 -11.03
C ASP A 141 10.43 2.86 -10.07
N LEU A 142 9.87 3.34 -8.96
CA LEU A 142 9.22 2.52 -7.95
C LEU A 142 7.76 2.90 -7.76
N GLY A 143 7.48 4.11 -7.26
CA GLY A 143 6.12 4.55 -6.91
C GLY A 143 5.25 4.80 -8.13
N ALA A 144 5.77 5.51 -9.15
CA ALA A 144 5.00 5.80 -10.36
C ALA A 144 4.72 4.53 -11.17
N GLU A 145 5.68 3.62 -11.28
CA GLU A 145 5.46 2.33 -11.94
C GLU A 145 4.35 1.54 -11.24
N LYS A 146 4.38 1.43 -9.92
CA LYS A 146 3.34 0.72 -9.17
C LYS A 146 1.98 1.41 -9.23
N PHE A 147 1.95 2.74 -9.27
CA PHE A 147 0.72 3.48 -9.49
C PHE A 147 0.05 3.07 -10.81
N MET A 148 0.83 3.07 -11.90
CA MET A 148 0.33 2.71 -13.24
C MET A 148 -0.03 1.22 -13.33
N ASN A 149 0.89 0.35 -12.95
CA ASN A 149 0.77 -1.09 -13.17
C ASN A 149 -0.12 -1.81 -12.15
N ILE A 150 -0.32 -1.24 -10.98
CA ILE A 150 -1.16 -1.83 -9.94
C ILE A 150 -2.44 -1.02 -9.74
N LYS A 151 -2.33 0.22 -9.22
CA LYS A 151 -3.52 0.98 -8.81
C LYS A 151 -4.37 1.42 -9.99
N ALA A 152 -3.80 2.07 -10.99
CA ALA A 152 -4.53 2.58 -12.14
C ALA A 152 -5.15 1.44 -12.96
N ARG A 153 -4.38 0.38 -13.16
CA ARG A 153 -4.85 -0.84 -13.84
C ARG A 153 -5.99 -1.53 -13.10
N GLU A 154 -5.88 -1.73 -11.78
CA GLU A 154 -6.93 -2.33 -10.96
C GLU A 154 -8.19 -1.46 -10.92
N ALA A 155 -8.02 -0.15 -10.84
CA ALA A 155 -9.12 0.81 -10.82
C ALA A 155 -9.77 1.04 -12.18
N GLY A 156 -9.05 0.79 -13.28
CA GLY A 156 -9.54 1.01 -14.64
C GLY A 156 -9.58 2.50 -15.02
N PHE A 157 -8.60 3.29 -14.56
CA PHE A 157 -8.46 4.68 -14.99
C PHE A 157 -7.03 4.99 -15.44
N ASP A 158 -6.91 5.92 -16.38
CA ASP A 158 -5.64 6.46 -16.83
C ASP A 158 -5.49 7.92 -16.41
N PRO A 159 -4.32 8.34 -15.90
CA PRO A 159 -4.05 9.75 -15.62
C PRO A 159 -3.99 10.56 -16.91
N SER A 160 -4.63 11.74 -16.92
CA SER A 160 -4.59 12.66 -18.06
C SER A 160 -3.25 13.41 -18.16
N ALA A 161 -2.55 13.53 -17.06
CA ALA A 161 -1.23 14.19 -16.99
C ALA A 161 -0.39 13.60 -15.85
N VAL A 162 0.91 13.69 -15.99
CA VAL A 162 1.89 13.28 -14.98
C VAL A 162 2.83 14.47 -14.71
N VAL A 163 2.99 14.83 -13.44
CA VAL A 163 3.93 15.85 -13.00
C VAL A 163 5.13 15.18 -12.36
N VAL A 164 6.29 15.37 -12.93
CA VAL A 164 7.57 14.86 -12.38
C VAL A 164 8.23 15.98 -11.58
N VAL A 165 8.47 15.71 -10.30
CA VAL A 165 9.20 16.63 -9.42
C VAL A 165 10.64 16.14 -9.29
N ALA A 166 11.59 16.91 -9.86
CA ALA A 166 13.01 16.63 -9.79
C ALA A 166 13.75 17.85 -9.21
N THR A 167 14.37 17.67 -8.06
CA THR A 167 15.19 18.72 -7.45
C THR A 167 16.61 18.72 -8.02
N ILE A 168 17.23 19.89 -8.11
CA ILE A 168 18.65 20.01 -8.53
C ILE A 168 19.54 19.13 -7.63
N ARG A 169 19.27 19.08 -6.33
CA ARG A 169 20.02 18.25 -5.38
C ARG A 169 19.90 16.75 -5.72
N ALA A 170 18.71 16.27 -6.04
CA ALA A 170 18.51 14.89 -6.44
C ALA A 170 19.21 14.55 -7.75
N LEU A 171 19.13 15.43 -8.74
CA LEU A 171 19.81 15.26 -10.02
C LEU A 171 21.33 15.19 -9.86
N LYS A 172 21.92 16.08 -9.05
CA LYS A 172 23.34 16.05 -8.74
C LYS A 172 23.75 14.76 -8.03
N MET A 173 23.01 14.36 -7.00
CA MET A 173 23.30 13.15 -6.23
C MET A 173 23.26 11.89 -7.10
N HIS A 174 22.27 11.76 -7.96
CA HIS A 174 22.15 10.61 -8.87
C HIS A 174 23.10 10.70 -10.06
N GLY A 175 23.51 11.90 -10.47
CA GLY A 175 24.51 12.13 -11.49
C GLY A 175 25.97 12.00 -11.01
N GLY A 176 26.19 11.76 -9.72
CA GLY A 176 27.53 11.62 -9.14
C GLY A 176 28.32 12.94 -9.04
N VAL A 177 27.64 14.09 -8.92
CA VAL A 177 28.22 15.44 -8.83
C VAL A 177 27.81 16.15 -7.54
#